data_c95c53d549e9df384a6e46d1b99dcce0
#
_entry.id   c95c53d549e9df384a6e46d1b99dcce0
#
_cell.length_a   1.000
_cell.length_b   1.000
_cell.length_c   1.000
_cell.angle_alpha   90.00
_cell.angle_beta   90.00
_cell.angle_gamma   90.00
#
_symmetry.space_group_name_H-M   'P 1'
#
loop_
_entity.id
_entity.type
_entity.pdbx_description
1 polymer ?
#
loop_
_entity_poly.entity_id
_entity_poly.type
_entity_poly.pdbx_seq_one_letter_code
_entity_poly.pdbx_strand_id
1 'polypeptide(L)'
;TKLFFLILFFIFNTKIIFALDNEIVIKIDNAIITKIDIQNEIRYLKALNPNLKNLDEKEIYLISKNSLLREKIKELEIYKYIDEISIERKYLDSLIKARYTNLDFNKKEIFLDYLKTNMLEIKDIESKLSIEATWNQLIYQKFSQNVKIDKIQLKEKIRQDNSQKFKSYMLSEILFNAINKKDLDEKYNKIISSISNNGFENTALSFSISDSSNIGGKLGWIKESSLNEVIKKKLSFLSINQITDPIFTPSGYLILKINDLKLIDKDYDQEKQLKDLINYETNQQLNQFSNNYFKKIKNNFIINEIQ
;
A
#
# COMPACT_ATOMS: atom_id res chain seq x y z
N THR A 1 -12.48 -50.93 -64.70
CA THR A 1 -12.15 -50.80 -63.26
C THR A 1 -11.69 -49.38 -63.00
N LYS A 2 -12.58 -48.60 -62.39
CA LYS A 2 -12.31 -47.22 -62.01
C LYS A 2 -11.72 -47.24 -60.60
N LEU A 3 -10.46 -46.83 -60.49
CA LEU A 3 -9.76 -46.66 -59.23
C LEU A 3 -10.19 -45.29 -58.62
N PHE A 4 -10.95 -45.36 -57.54
CA PHE A 4 -11.40 -44.17 -56.78
C PHE A 4 -10.30 -43.76 -55.82
N PHE A 5 -9.61 -42.66 -56.10
CA PHE A 5 -8.57 -42.09 -55.26
C PHE A 5 -9.29 -41.22 -54.21
N LEU A 6 -9.42 -41.77 -52.99
CA LEU A 6 -9.94 -41.07 -51.84
C LEU A 6 -8.83 -40.24 -51.20
N ILE A 7 -8.73 -38.98 -51.56
CA ILE A 7 -7.82 -38.02 -50.88
C ILE A 7 -8.43 -37.68 -49.55
N LEU A 8 -7.94 -38.31 -48.52
CA LEU A 8 -8.28 -37.97 -47.13
C LEU A 8 -7.60 -36.63 -46.76
N PHE A 9 -8.36 -35.54 -46.84
CA PHE A 9 -7.92 -34.21 -46.43
C PHE A 9 -7.88 -34.19 -44.90
N PHE A 10 -6.72 -34.55 -44.29
CA PHE A 10 -6.48 -34.36 -42.89
C PHE A 10 -6.30 -32.86 -42.62
N ILE A 11 -7.40 -32.18 -42.26
CA ILE A 11 -7.34 -30.81 -41.74
C ILE A 11 -6.71 -30.91 -40.37
N PHE A 12 -5.38 -30.74 -40.31
CA PHE A 12 -4.70 -30.44 -39.06
C PHE A 12 -5.25 -29.08 -38.56
N ASN A 13 -6.26 -29.13 -37.68
CA ASN A 13 -6.57 -28.02 -36.80
C ASN A 13 -5.36 -27.86 -35.86
N THR A 14 -4.29 -27.25 -36.34
CA THR A 14 -3.28 -26.69 -35.47
C THR A 14 -3.95 -25.55 -34.74
N LYS A 15 -4.45 -25.83 -33.54
CA LYS A 15 -4.64 -24.76 -32.57
C LYS A 15 -3.26 -24.12 -32.45
N ILE A 16 -3.09 -22.95 -33.03
CA ILE A 16 -1.97 -22.06 -32.72
C ILE A 16 -2.16 -21.77 -31.23
N ILE A 17 -1.53 -22.59 -30.39
CA ILE A 17 -1.29 -22.23 -29.01
C ILE A 17 -0.36 -21.04 -29.16
N PHE A 18 -0.92 -19.82 -29.06
CA PHE A 18 -0.12 -18.66 -28.72
C PHE A 18 0.53 -19.06 -27.39
N ALA A 19 1.76 -19.55 -27.45
CA ALA A 19 2.62 -19.54 -26.29
C ALA A 19 2.64 -18.07 -25.88
N LEU A 20 1.89 -17.73 -24.83
CA LEU A 20 2.01 -16.43 -24.18
C LEU A 20 3.51 -16.33 -23.87
N ASP A 21 4.17 -15.42 -24.56
CA ASP A 21 5.59 -15.15 -24.40
C ASP A 21 5.75 -14.64 -22.96
N ASN A 22 6.09 -15.59 -22.08
CA ASN A 22 6.13 -15.36 -20.63
C ASN A 22 7.48 -14.72 -20.30
N GLU A 23 7.69 -13.54 -20.91
CA GLU A 23 8.89 -12.75 -20.83
C GLU A 23 9.18 -12.39 -19.37
N ILE A 24 10.36 -12.79 -18.89
CA ILE A 24 10.84 -12.41 -17.56
C ILE A 24 11.24 -10.94 -17.60
N VAL A 25 10.68 -10.14 -16.71
CA VAL A 25 10.96 -8.70 -16.57
C VAL A 25 11.92 -8.43 -15.43
N ILE A 26 11.77 -9.14 -14.31
CA ILE A 26 12.65 -8.99 -13.15
C ILE A 26 13.01 -10.39 -12.63
N LYS A 27 14.28 -10.56 -12.28
CA LYS A 27 14.77 -11.69 -11.51
C LYS A 27 15.20 -11.20 -10.12
N ILE A 28 14.73 -11.87 -9.07
CA ILE A 28 15.04 -11.57 -7.66
C ILE A 28 15.60 -12.87 -7.07
N ASP A 29 16.91 -13.00 -6.96
CA ASP A 29 17.59 -14.28 -6.66
C ASP A 29 17.06 -15.40 -7.56
N ASN A 30 16.32 -16.38 -7.00
CA ASN A 30 15.72 -17.50 -7.74
C ASN A 30 14.25 -17.23 -8.15
N ALA A 31 13.64 -16.14 -7.70
CA ALA A 31 12.28 -15.78 -8.07
C ALA A 31 12.27 -14.88 -9.32
N ILE A 32 11.15 -14.91 -10.03
CA ILE A 32 10.95 -14.11 -11.24
C ILE A 32 9.64 -13.32 -11.16
N ILE A 33 9.61 -12.19 -11.85
CA ILE A 33 8.40 -11.44 -12.18
C ILE A 33 8.33 -11.39 -13.70
N THR A 34 7.20 -11.82 -14.25
CA THR A 34 6.97 -11.90 -15.68
C THR A 34 6.12 -10.73 -16.18
N LYS A 35 6.06 -10.56 -17.47
CA LYS A 35 5.18 -9.57 -18.12
C LYS A 35 3.69 -9.81 -17.80
N ILE A 36 3.30 -11.10 -17.69
CA ILE A 36 1.93 -11.48 -17.31
C ILE A 36 1.64 -11.06 -15.87
N ASP A 37 2.58 -11.25 -14.96
CA ASP A 37 2.42 -10.81 -13.56
C ASP A 37 2.18 -9.30 -13.51
N ILE A 38 2.95 -8.52 -14.27
CA ILE A 38 2.75 -7.06 -14.34
C ILE A 38 1.38 -6.70 -14.93
N GLN A 39 0.91 -7.41 -15.96
CA GLN A 39 -0.41 -7.16 -16.52
C GLN A 39 -1.54 -7.48 -15.52
N ASN A 40 -1.37 -8.55 -14.75
CA ASN A 40 -2.31 -8.91 -13.68
C ASN A 40 -2.31 -7.83 -12.58
N GLU A 41 -1.12 -7.35 -12.21
CA GLU A 41 -0.98 -6.26 -11.24
C GLU A 41 -1.61 -4.95 -11.72
N ILE A 42 -1.46 -4.61 -13.00
CA ILE A 42 -2.13 -3.46 -13.61
C ILE A 42 -3.66 -3.58 -13.43
N ARG A 43 -4.23 -4.76 -13.71
CA ARG A 43 -5.68 -5.00 -13.51
C ARG A 43 -6.07 -4.85 -12.05
N TYR A 44 -5.29 -5.46 -11.15
CA TYR A 44 -5.51 -5.39 -9.71
C TYR A 44 -5.49 -3.95 -9.22
N LEU A 45 -4.45 -3.19 -9.54
CA LEU A 45 -4.31 -1.81 -9.10
C LEU A 45 -5.40 -0.90 -9.66
N LYS A 46 -5.74 -1.04 -10.96
CA LYS A 46 -6.83 -0.27 -11.58
C LYS A 46 -8.20 -0.58 -11.00
N ALA A 47 -8.45 -1.82 -10.60
CA ALA A 47 -9.69 -2.20 -9.94
C ALA A 47 -9.79 -1.62 -8.53
N LEU A 48 -8.70 -1.61 -7.77
CA LEU A 48 -8.70 -1.09 -6.40
C LEU A 48 -8.47 0.42 -6.31
N ASN A 49 -7.98 1.06 -7.36
CA ASN A 49 -7.75 2.50 -7.45
C ASN A 49 -8.26 3.04 -8.79
N PRO A 50 -9.55 3.38 -8.88
CA PRO A 50 -10.16 3.82 -10.15
C PRO A 50 -9.45 5.00 -10.82
N ASN A 51 -8.79 5.87 -10.04
CA ASN A 51 -8.03 7.02 -10.54
C ASN A 51 -6.84 6.62 -11.41
N LEU A 52 -6.31 5.40 -11.27
CA LEU A 52 -5.23 4.88 -12.10
C LEU A 52 -5.64 4.68 -13.58
N LYS A 53 -6.92 4.69 -13.88
CA LYS A 53 -7.42 4.61 -15.26
C LYS A 53 -7.00 5.82 -16.11
N ASN A 54 -6.65 6.93 -15.46
CA ASN A 54 -6.26 8.18 -16.10
C ASN A 54 -4.75 8.29 -16.36
N LEU A 55 -3.93 7.34 -15.84
CA LEU A 55 -2.49 7.33 -16.08
C LEU A 55 -2.17 6.72 -17.44
N ASP A 56 -1.03 7.18 -18.01
CA ASP A 56 -0.51 6.57 -19.22
C ASP A 56 0.00 5.12 -18.98
N GLU A 57 0.18 4.36 -20.05
CA GLU A 57 0.56 2.96 -19.96
C GLU A 57 1.95 2.76 -19.34
N LYS A 58 2.87 3.69 -19.57
CA LYS A 58 4.23 3.62 -19.03
C LYS A 58 4.23 3.88 -17.53
N GLU A 59 3.47 4.86 -17.06
CA GLU A 59 3.35 5.17 -15.64
C GLU A 59 2.72 4.01 -14.87
N ILE A 60 1.58 3.48 -15.34
CA ILE A 60 0.93 2.36 -14.66
C ILE A 60 1.79 1.09 -14.69
N TYR A 61 2.54 0.85 -15.77
CA TYR A 61 3.49 -0.24 -15.85
C TYR A 61 4.59 -0.13 -14.77
N LEU A 62 5.18 1.06 -14.60
CA LEU A 62 6.21 1.29 -13.59
C LEU A 62 5.67 1.14 -12.16
N ILE A 63 4.46 1.63 -11.89
CA ILE A 63 3.79 1.46 -10.61
C ILE A 63 3.59 -0.03 -10.32
N SER A 64 3.03 -0.77 -11.27
CA SER A 64 2.74 -2.20 -11.12
C SER A 64 4.01 -3.02 -10.95
N LYS A 65 5.06 -2.72 -11.72
CA LYS A 65 6.37 -3.35 -11.57
C LYS A 65 6.94 -3.15 -10.17
N ASN A 66 6.89 -1.92 -9.65
CA ASN A 66 7.39 -1.61 -8.31
C ASN A 66 6.54 -2.25 -7.19
N SER A 67 5.22 -2.30 -7.38
CA SER A 67 4.30 -2.98 -6.45
C SER A 67 4.65 -4.46 -6.32
N LEU A 68 4.75 -5.16 -7.44
CA LEU A 68 5.13 -6.58 -7.45
C LEU A 68 6.52 -6.84 -6.90
N LEU A 69 7.49 -5.98 -7.23
CA LEU A 69 8.84 -6.10 -6.69
C LEU A 69 8.83 -6.02 -5.16
N ARG A 70 8.08 -5.05 -4.61
CA ARG A 70 7.93 -4.89 -3.16
C ARG A 70 7.25 -6.12 -2.53
N GLU A 71 6.15 -6.57 -3.11
CA GLU A 71 5.41 -7.73 -2.63
C GLU A 71 6.27 -9.00 -2.64
N LYS A 72 6.97 -9.25 -3.76
CA LYS A 72 7.82 -10.43 -3.91
C LYS A 72 9.00 -10.44 -2.91
N ILE A 73 9.62 -9.30 -2.63
CA ILE A 73 10.67 -9.20 -1.61
C ILE A 73 10.11 -9.50 -0.22
N LYS A 74 8.92 -8.98 0.13
CA LYS A 74 8.26 -9.29 1.40
C LYS A 74 7.94 -10.78 1.51
N GLU A 75 7.37 -11.36 0.46
CA GLU A 75 7.04 -12.79 0.38
C GLU A 75 8.29 -13.67 0.57
N LEU A 76 9.37 -13.40 -0.15
CA LEU A 76 10.63 -14.13 -0.03
C LEU A 76 11.25 -14.00 1.37
N GLU A 77 11.13 -12.83 1.99
CA GLU A 77 11.60 -12.66 3.37
C GLU A 77 10.74 -13.44 4.37
N ILE A 78 9.42 -13.47 4.19
CA ILE A 78 8.49 -14.24 5.03
C ILE A 78 8.83 -15.72 4.99
N TYR A 79 9.07 -16.29 3.80
CA TYR A 79 9.41 -17.71 3.62
C TYR A 79 10.74 -18.14 4.27
N LYS A 80 11.56 -17.21 4.76
CA LYS A 80 12.73 -17.56 5.59
C LYS A 80 12.34 -17.99 7.02
N TYR A 81 11.11 -17.73 7.44
CA TYR A 81 10.62 -17.96 8.81
C TYR A 81 9.43 -18.91 8.90
N ILE A 82 8.70 -19.10 7.79
CA ILE A 82 7.55 -19.99 7.71
C ILE A 82 7.55 -20.73 6.38
N ASP A 83 7.01 -21.95 6.35
CA ASP A 83 6.93 -22.76 5.14
C ASP A 83 5.72 -22.38 4.26
N GLU A 84 4.64 -21.87 4.88
CA GLU A 84 3.40 -21.53 4.19
C GLU A 84 2.77 -20.26 4.78
N ILE A 85 2.31 -19.35 3.90
CA ILE A 85 1.54 -18.17 4.28
C ILE A 85 0.09 -18.60 4.50
N SER A 86 -0.30 -18.69 5.77
CA SER A 86 -1.67 -19.02 6.19
C SER A 86 -2.11 -18.08 7.30
N ILE A 87 -3.29 -17.50 7.14
CA ILE A 87 -3.91 -16.63 8.16
C ILE A 87 -5.31 -17.17 8.51
N GLU A 88 -5.75 -16.89 9.73
CA GLU A 88 -7.08 -17.31 10.19
C GLU A 88 -8.17 -16.77 9.24
N ARG A 89 -9.09 -17.64 8.79
CA ARG A 89 -10.15 -17.29 7.85
C ARG A 89 -10.99 -16.09 8.30
N LYS A 90 -11.37 -16.06 9.59
CA LYS A 90 -12.13 -14.94 10.15
C LYS A 90 -11.40 -13.60 10.05
N TYR A 91 -10.09 -13.62 10.26
CA TYR A 91 -9.26 -12.42 10.12
C TYR A 91 -9.15 -12.00 8.65
N LEU A 92 -8.90 -12.93 7.72
CA LEU A 92 -8.89 -12.66 6.29
C LEU A 92 -10.22 -12.05 5.81
N ASP A 93 -11.35 -12.63 6.24
CA ASP A 93 -12.68 -12.09 5.88
C ASP A 93 -12.88 -10.66 6.39
N SER A 94 -12.31 -10.31 7.57
CA SER A 94 -12.34 -8.94 8.08
C SER A 94 -11.51 -7.97 7.22
N LEU A 95 -10.34 -8.41 6.73
CA LEU A 95 -9.51 -7.62 5.82
C LEU A 95 -10.18 -7.42 4.46
N ILE A 96 -10.79 -8.47 3.91
CA ILE A 96 -11.58 -8.38 2.67
C ILE A 96 -12.73 -7.40 2.85
N LYS A 97 -13.44 -7.48 3.99
CA LYS A 97 -14.53 -6.55 4.31
C LYS A 97 -14.02 -5.11 4.33
N ALA A 98 -12.94 -4.84 5.02
CA ALA A 98 -12.34 -3.50 5.03
C ALA A 98 -11.96 -3.03 3.62
N ARG A 99 -11.43 -3.93 2.77
CA ARG A 99 -11.06 -3.61 1.39
C ARG A 99 -12.26 -3.18 0.55
N TYR A 100 -13.34 -3.96 0.52
CA TYR A 100 -14.50 -3.61 -0.30
C TYR A 100 -15.28 -2.42 0.27
N THR A 101 -15.34 -2.25 1.59
CA THR A 101 -15.96 -1.08 2.21
C THR A 101 -15.21 0.22 1.86
N ASN A 102 -13.88 0.18 1.78
CA ASN A 102 -13.07 1.33 1.35
C ASN A 102 -13.26 1.69 -0.15
N LEU A 103 -13.88 0.81 -0.92
CA LEU A 103 -14.28 1.01 -2.31
C LEU A 103 -15.79 1.32 -2.43
N ASP A 104 -16.44 1.68 -1.33
CA ASP A 104 -17.87 2.01 -1.24
C ASP A 104 -18.82 0.84 -1.57
N PHE A 105 -18.35 -0.42 -1.55
CA PHE A 105 -19.21 -1.58 -1.66
C PHE A 105 -19.81 -1.94 -0.29
N ASN A 106 -21.12 -2.05 -0.25
CA ASN A 106 -21.86 -2.39 0.97
C ASN A 106 -22.07 -3.90 1.19
N LYS A 107 -21.82 -4.73 0.17
CA LYS A 107 -21.98 -6.19 0.19
C LYS A 107 -20.83 -6.89 -0.53
N LYS A 108 -20.44 -8.05 0.02
CA LYS A 108 -19.37 -8.88 -0.54
C LYS A 108 -19.69 -9.38 -1.95
N GLU A 109 -20.95 -9.75 -2.20
CA GLU A 109 -21.42 -10.28 -3.48
C GLU A 109 -21.22 -9.25 -4.61
N ILE A 110 -21.56 -8.00 -4.36
CA ILE A 110 -21.37 -6.90 -5.33
C ILE A 110 -19.88 -6.70 -5.63
N PHE A 111 -19.04 -6.79 -4.59
CA PHE A 111 -17.59 -6.71 -4.77
C PHE A 111 -17.04 -7.89 -5.59
N LEU A 112 -17.54 -9.12 -5.37
CA LEU A 112 -17.14 -10.29 -6.16
C LEU A 112 -17.50 -10.14 -7.63
N ASP A 113 -18.68 -9.62 -7.94
CA ASP A 113 -19.10 -9.35 -9.33
C ASP A 113 -18.26 -8.23 -9.95
N TYR A 114 -17.93 -7.21 -9.17
CA TYR A 114 -17.00 -6.16 -9.60
C TYR A 114 -15.60 -6.72 -9.93
N LEU A 115 -15.06 -7.62 -9.11
CA LEU A 115 -13.77 -8.27 -9.39
C LEU A 115 -13.82 -9.04 -10.70
N LYS A 116 -14.86 -9.86 -10.93
CA LYS A 116 -15.04 -10.62 -12.19
C LYS A 116 -15.10 -9.69 -13.41
N THR A 117 -15.80 -8.57 -13.32
CA THR A 117 -15.89 -7.57 -14.39
C THR A 117 -14.49 -7.01 -14.74
N ASN A 118 -13.59 -6.95 -13.75
CA ASN A 118 -12.19 -6.51 -13.93
C ASN A 118 -11.22 -7.69 -14.20
N MET A 119 -11.73 -8.89 -14.52
CA MET A 119 -10.93 -10.11 -14.76
C MET A 119 -10.03 -10.47 -13.57
N LEU A 120 -10.57 -10.32 -12.36
CA LEU A 120 -9.92 -10.68 -11.09
C LEU A 120 -10.77 -11.71 -10.35
N GLU A 121 -10.10 -12.54 -9.56
CA GLU A 121 -10.72 -13.46 -8.63
C GLU A 121 -10.53 -13.00 -7.19
N ILE A 122 -11.37 -13.48 -6.28
CA ILE A 122 -11.21 -13.19 -4.85
C ILE A 122 -9.88 -13.71 -4.32
N LYS A 123 -9.35 -14.78 -4.92
CA LYS A 123 -8.03 -15.34 -4.56
C LYS A 123 -6.88 -14.36 -4.76
N ASP A 124 -6.97 -13.49 -5.78
CA ASP A 124 -5.96 -12.46 -6.03
C ASP A 124 -5.91 -11.47 -4.87
N ILE A 125 -7.08 -11.13 -4.33
CA ILE A 125 -7.22 -10.26 -3.14
C ILE A 125 -6.73 -10.99 -1.88
N GLU A 126 -7.17 -12.25 -1.69
CA GLU A 126 -6.81 -13.07 -0.53
C GLU A 126 -5.31 -13.28 -0.43
N SER A 127 -4.63 -13.59 -1.53
CA SER A 127 -3.17 -13.78 -1.57
C SER A 127 -2.43 -12.54 -1.11
N LYS A 128 -2.73 -11.39 -1.71
CA LYS A 128 -2.07 -10.12 -1.37
C LYS A 128 -2.33 -9.69 0.07
N LEU A 129 -3.56 -9.82 0.56
CA LEU A 129 -3.91 -9.53 1.95
C LEU A 129 -3.21 -10.48 2.92
N SER A 130 -3.03 -11.74 2.54
CA SER A 130 -2.33 -12.74 3.37
C SER A 130 -0.84 -12.40 3.48
N ILE A 131 -0.19 -12.02 2.38
CA ILE A 131 1.21 -11.58 2.40
C ILE A 131 1.36 -10.33 3.28
N GLU A 132 0.48 -9.33 3.11
CA GLU A 132 0.53 -8.09 3.89
C GLU A 132 0.30 -8.34 5.40
N ALA A 133 -0.68 -9.16 5.74
CA ALA A 133 -0.97 -9.52 7.14
C ALA A 133 0.17 -10.31 7.78
N THR A 134 0.74 -11.28 7.06
CA THR A 134 1.88 -12.07 7.55
C THR A 134 3.13 -11.21 7.68
N TRP A 135 3.37 -10.28 6.75
CA TRP A 135 4.44 -9.30 6.89
C TRP A 135 4.29 -8.46 8.16
N ASN A 136 3.09 -7.93 8.42
CA ASN A 136 2.82 -7.14 9.61
C ASN A 136 3.02 -7.96 10.90
N GLN A 137 2.65 -9.24 10.88
CA GLN A 137 2.91 -10.16 11.99
C GLN A 137 4.41 -10.39 12.20
N LEU A 138 5.18 -10.57 11.13
CA LEU A 138 6.64 -10.70 11.18
C LEU A 138 7.29 -9.45 11.79
N ILE A 139 6.86 -8.26 11.34
CA ILE A 139 7.34 -6.99 11.90
C ILE A 139 7.01 -6.88 13.38
N TYR A 140 5.80 -7.22 13.77
CA TYR A 140 5.40 -7.23 15.19
C TYR A 140 6.28 -8.17 16.01
N GLN A 141 6.47 -9.41 15.56
CA GLN A 141 7.32 -10.39 16.26
C GLN A 141 8.77 -9.92 16.42
N LYS A 142 9.32 -9.28 15.38
CA LYS A 142 10.71 -8.80 15.41
C LYS A 142 10.93 -7.55 16.25
N PHE A 143 9.95 -6.65 16.30
CA PHE A 143 10.17 -5.28 16.77
C PHE A 143 9.23 -4.82 17.88
N SER A 144 8.24 -5.61 18.31
CA SER A 144 7.32 -5.20 19.37
C SER A 144 8.04 -4.83 20.69
N GLN A 145 9.14 -5.51 21.01
CA GLN A 145 9.96 -5.20 22.20
C GLN A 145 10.76 -3.88 22.04
N ASN A 146 10.92 -3.38 20.83
CA ASN A 146 11.60 -2.12 20.55
C ASN A 146 10.64 -0.91 20.58
N VAL A 147 9.33 -1.17 20.64
CA VAL A 147 8.32 -0.13 20.76
C VAL A 147 8.40 0.51 22.14
N LYS A 148 8.56 1.84 22.16
CA LYS A 148 8.68 2.62 23.40
C LYS A 148 7.49 3.59 23.50
N ILE A 149 6.61 3.34 24.45
CA ILE A 149 5.45 4.17 24.71
C ILE A 149 5.57 4.80 26.09
N ASP A 150 5.66 6.12 26.15
CA ASP A 150 5.62 6.88 27.39
C ASP A 150 4.15 7.12 27.83
N LYS A 151 3.62 6.14 28.60
CA LYS A 151 2.24 6.18 29.08
C LYS A 151 2.01 7.36 30.04
N ILE A 152 3.04 7.85 30.75
CA ILE A 152 2.92 8.97 31.68
C ILE A 152 2.71 10.24 30.86
N GLN A 153 3.56 10.48 29.88
CA GLN A 153 3.44 11.62 28.97
C GLN A 153 2.08 11.62 28.23
N LEU A 154 1.62 10.44 27.78
CA LEU A 154 0.30 10.35 27.12
C LEU A 154 -0.84 10.68 28.07
N LYS A 155 -0.80 10.23 29.34
CA LYS A 155 -1.81 10.60 30.35
C LYS A 155 -1.81 12.10 30.65
N GLU A 156 -0.63 12.72 30.75
CA GLU A 156 -0.51 14.16 30.97
C GLU A 156 -1.06 14.94 29.77
N LYS A 157 -0.76 14.50 28.54
CA LYS A 157 -1.32 15.10 27.33
C LYS A 157 -2.85 15.06 27.30
N ILE A 158 -3.47 13.96 27.74
CA ILE A 158 -4.93 13.83 27.85
C ILE A 158 -5.49 14.78 28.93
N ARG A 159 -4.80 14.90 30.08
CA ARG A 159 -5.24 15.75 31.19
C ARG A 159 -5.14 17.25 30.89
N GLN A 160 -4.08 17.65 30.17
CA GLN A 160 -3.83 19.05 29.81
C GLN A 160 -4.76 19.55 28.68
N ASP A 161 -5.34 18.61 27.93
CA ASP A 161 -6.25 18.96 26.85
C ASP A 161 -7.64 19.32 27.40
N ASN A 162 -7.89 20.61 27.54
CA ASN A 162 -9.17 21.18 27.99
C ASN A 162 -10.16 21.37 26.84
N SER A 163 -9.87 20.98 25.65
CA SER A 163 -10.73 21.13 24.48
C SER A 163 -12.03 20.35 24.66
N GLN A 164 -13.17 20.96 24.39
CA GLN A 164 -14.45 20.25 24.34
C GLN A 164 -14.64 19.46 23.03
N LYS A 165 -13.97 19.90 21.97
CA LYS A 165 -13.99 19.27 20.64
C LYS A 165 -12.59 19.12 20.11
N PHE A 166 -12.36 18.02 19.40
CA PHE A 166 -11.12 17.77 18.70
C PHE A 166 -11.32 17.83 17.21
N LYS A 167 -10.30 18.30 16.50
CA LYS A 167 -10.20 18.07 15.07
C LYS A 167 -9.85 16.62 14.80
N SER A 168 -10.51 16.02 13.82
CA SER A 168 -10.10 14.76 13.22
C SER A 168 -9.87 15.01 11.74
N TYR A 169 -8.69 14.66 11.29
CA TYR A 169 -8.26 14.85 9.91
C TYR A 169 -8.36 13.54 9.15
N MET A 170 -8.97 13.56 7.98
CA MET A 170 -8.84 12.47 7.02
C MET A 170 -7.59 12.70 6.20
N LEU A 171 -6.56 11.90 6.42
CA LEU A 171 -5.23 12.14 5.86
C LEU A 171 -4.86 11.12 4.78
N SER A 172 -4.02 11.57 3.86
CA SER A 172 -3.19 10.73 3.00
C SER A 172 -1.73 11.16 3.11
N GLU A 173 -0.81 10.21 2.85
CA GLU A 173 0.63 10.44 2.98
C GLU A 173 1.42 10.04 1.73
N ILE A 174 2.54 10.73 1.52
CA ILE A 174 3.63 10.28 0.66
C ILE A 174 4.90 10.31 1.50
N LEU A 175 5.52 9.15 1.71
CA LEU A 175 6.79 9.01 2.42
C LEU A 175 7.89 8.71 1.39
N PHE A 176 8.98 9.48 1.40
CA PHE A 176 10.10 9.28 0.48
C PHE A 176 11.45 9.54 1.15
N ASN A 177 12.51 8.99 0.60
CA ASN A 177 13.86 9.20 1.11
C ASN A 177 14.60 10.25 0.31
N ALA A 178 15.46 11.02 0.98
CA ALA A 178 16.45 11.87 0.35
C ALA A 178 17.80 11.72 1.04
N ILE A 179 18.89 11.77 0.26
CA ILE A 179 20.26 11.56 0.74
C ILE A 179 20.86 12.86 1.26
N ASN A 180 20.50 13.97 0.61
CA ASN A 180 20.94 15.32 0.93
C ASN A 180 19.89 16.34 0.50
N LYS A 181 20.16 17.64 0.75
CA LYS A 181 19.20 18.70 0.44
C LYS A 181 18.89 18.81 -1.05
N LYS A 182 19.89 18.67 -1.92
CA LYS A 182 19.67 18.73 -3.37
C LYS A 182 18.75 17.61 -3.86
N ASP A 183 18.99 16.38 -3.41
CA ASP A 183 18.15 15.24 -3.73
C ASP A 183 16.73 15.39 -3.15
N LEU A 184 16.60 16.00 -1.95
CA LEU A 184 15.29 16.35 -1.38
C LEU A 184 14.53 17.31 -2.29
N ASP A 185 15.16 18.42 -2.70
CA ASP A 185 14.51 19.44 -3.52
C ASP A 185 14.12 18.87 -4.91
N GLU A 186 14.99 18.08 -5.53
CA GLU A 186 14.71 17.42 -6.82
C GLU A 186 13.53 16.43 -6.72
N LYS A 187 13.50 15.59 -5.69
CA LYS A 187 12.43 14.61 -5.47
C LYS A 187 11.12 15.30 -5.10
N TYR A 188 11.18 16.29 -4.22
CA TYR A 188 10.01 17.07 -3.86
C TYR A 188 9.37 17.74 -5.06
N ASN A 189 10.15 18.39 -5.92
CA ASN A 189 9.65 19.02 -7.14
C ASN A 189 9.02 18.00 -8.11
N LYS A 190 9.60 16.79 -8.25
CA LYS A 190 9.01 15.70 -9.03
C LYS A 190 7.67 15.23 -8.43
N ILE A 191 7.60 15.09 -7.11
CA ILE A 191 6.38 14.70 -6.40
C ILE A 191 5.29 15.76 -6.59
N ILE A 192 5.62 17.05 -6.42
CA ILE A 192 4.66 18.13 -6.61
C ILE A 192 4.14 18.19 -8.05
N SER A 193 5.03 18.05 -9.03
CA SER A 193 4.65 17.98 -10.44
C SER A 193 3.73 16.79 -10.71
N SER A 194 4.05 15.63 -10.15
CA SER A 194 3.21 14.44 -10.27
C SER A 194 1.86 14.62 -9.58
N ILE A 195 1.80 15.25 -8.40
CA ILE A 195 0.52 15.54 -7.71
C ILE A 195 -0.34 16.47 -8.59
N SER A 196 0.25 17.47 -9.23
CA SER A 196 -0.46 18.40 -10.10
C SER A 196 -1.04 17.70 -11.33
N ASN A 197 -0.31 16.77 -11.93
CA ASN A 197 -0.70 16.09 -13.18
C ASN A 197 -1.60 14.88 -12.94
N ASN A 198 -1.29 14.08 -11.92
CA ASN A 198 -1.85 12.75 -11.73
C ASN A 198 -2.68 12.62 -10.45
N GLY A 199 -2.68 13.65 -9.60
CA GLY A 199 -3.31 13.63 -8.29
C GLY A 199 -2.46 12.96 -7.21
N PHE A 200 -2.84 13.19 -5.96
CA PHE A 200 -2.07 12.74 -4.78
C PHE A 200 -2.00 11.21 -4.66
N GLU A 201 -3.13 10.51 -4.87
CA GLU A 201 -3.22 9.06 -4.72
C GLU A 201 -2.30 8.32 -5.71
N ASN A 202 -2.31 8.73 -7.00
CA ASN A 202 -1.44 8.14 -8.02
C ASN A 202 0.03 8.46 -7.76
N THR A 203 0.32 9.65 -7.26
CA THR A 203 1.68 10.03 -6.86
C THR A 203 2.15 9.22 -5.66
N ALA A 204 1.27 8.93 -4.69
CA ALA A 204 1.60 8.06 -3.57
C ALA A 204 1.97 6.64 -4.02
N LEU A 205 1.21 6.05 -4.96
CA LEU A 205 1.53 4.76 -5.57
C LEU A 205 2.91 4.75 -6.26
N SER A 206 3.29 5.86 -6.90
CA SER A 206 4.53 5.97 -7.68
C SER A 206 5.75 6.25 -6.80
N PHE A 207 5.64 7.11 -5.81
CA PHE A 207 6.77 7.70 -5.09
C PHE A 207 6.87 7.30 -3.62
N SER A 208 5.76 6.89 -2.99
CA SER A 208 5.78 6.59 -1.56
C SER A 208 6.41 5.23 -1.27
N ILE A 209 7.30 5.24 -0.27
CA ILE A 209 7.92 4.02 0.27
C ILE A 209 7.12 3.43 1.43
N SER A 210 6.05 4.07 1.87
CA SER A 210 5.14 3.58 2.91
C SER A 210 4.27 2.44 2.39
N ASP A 211 3.86 1.54 3.29
CA ASP A 211 2.91 0.47 2.97
C ASP A 211 1.53 1.01 2.55
N SER A 212 1.15 2.20 3.04
CA SER A 212 -0.06 2.92 2.61
C SER A 212 -0.06 3.26 1.11
N SER A 213 1.11 3.25 0.44
CA SER A 213 1.21 3.52 -1.00
C SER A 213 0.28 2.64 -1.82
N ASN A 214 0.12 1.36 -1.47
CA ASN A 214 -0.74 0.40 -2.18
C ASN A 214 -2.23 0.78 -2.22
N ILE A 215 -2.63 1.71 -1.34
CA ILE A 215 -4.00 2.27 -1.28
C ILE A 215 -4.00 3.78 -1.52
N GLY A 216 -3.03 4.28 -2.30
CA GLY A 216 -2.92 5.71 -2.63
C GLY A 216 -2.51 6.60 -1.46
N GLY A 217 -1.79 6.05 -0.49
CA GLY A 217 -1.32 6.78 0.68
C GLY A 217 -2.40 7.04 1.74
N LYS A 218 -3.60 6.46 1.65
CA LYS A 218 -4.72 6.72 2.56
C LYS A 218 -4.42 6.23 3.97
N LEU A 219 -4.51 7.14 4.96
CA LEU A 219 -4.36 6.84 6.39
C LEU A 219 -5.70 6.78 7.13
N GLY A 220 -6.78 7.30 6.51
CA GLY A 220 -8.09 7.41 7.15
C GLY A 220 -8.18 8.56 8.15
N TRP A 221 -9.15 8.47 9.08
CA TRP A 221 -9.40 9.49 10.09
C TRP A 221 -8.41 9.39 11.25
N ILE A 222 -7.66 10.46 11.50
CA ILE A 222 -6.69 10.56 12.59
C ILE A 222 -7.09 11.73 13.49
N LYS A 223 -7.24 11.45 14.78
CA LYS A 223 -7.51 12.48 15.78
C LYS A 223 -6.30 13.40 15.92
N GLU A 224 -6.53 14.71 16.01
CA GLU A 224 -5.45 15.70 16.22
C GLU A 224 -4.61 15.37 17.47
N SER A 225 -5.25 14.86 18.54
CA SER A 225 -4.57 14.44 19.77
C SER A 225 -3.55 13.31 19.57
N SER A 226 -3.70 12.51 18.53
CA SER A 226 -2.77 11.42 18.17
C SER A 226 -1.55 11.90 17.38
N LEU A 227 -1.58 13.11 16.84
CA LEU A 227 -0.49 13.67 16.05
C LEU A 227 0.58 14.27 16.96
N ASN A 228 1.84 14.22 16.52
CA ASN A 228 2.91 14.96 17.18
C ASN A 228 2.80 16.46 16.91
N GLU A 229 3.44 17.28 17.75
CA GLU A 229 3.30 18.74 17.70
C GLU A 229 3.79 19.34 16.36
N VAL A 230 4.80 18.75 15.72
CA VAL A 230 5.30 19.22 14.41
C VAL A 230 4.21 19.04 13.34
N ILE A 231 3.61 17.84 13.29
CA ILE A 231 2.54 17.53 12.33
C ILE A 231 1.31 18.38 12.62
N LYS A 232 0.87 18.49 13.88
CA LYS A 232 -0.26 19.35 14.28
C LYS A 232 -0.07 20.79 13.78
N LYS A 233 1.09 21.36 14.07
CA LYS A 233 1.41 22.73 13.65
C LYS A 233 1.36 22.88 12.14
N LYS A 234 1.89 21.91 11.38
CA LYS A 234 1.84 21.96 9.91
C LYS A 234 0.41 21.86 9.37
N LEU A 235 -0.40 20.95 9.92
CA LEU A 235 -1.79 20.76 9.49
C LEU A 235 -2.72 21.92 9.90
N SER A 236 -2.43 22.61 11.01
CA SER A 236 -3.27 23.72 11.49
C SER A 236 -3.34 24.92 10.55
N PHE A 237 -2.34 25.07 9.67
CA PHE A 237 -2.27 26.13 8.64
C PHE A 237 -2.88 25.72 7.30
N LEU A 238 -3.35 24.47 7.16
CA LEU A 238 -3.85 23.93 5.91
C LEU A 238 -5.36 23.78 5.91
N SER A 239 -5.93 23.97 4.73
CA SER A 239 -7.33 23.69 4.42
C SER A 239 -7.48 22.31 3.77
N ILE A 240 -8.74 21.85 3.61
CA ILE A 240 -9.05 20.62 2.88
C ILE A 240 -8.46 20.68 1.46
N ASN A 241 -7.93 19.57 1.01
CA ASN A 241 -7.22 19.38 -0.26
C ASN A 241 -5.82 20.01 -0.34
N GLN A 242 -5.34 20.68 0.69
CA GLN A 242 -3.97 21.17 0.73
C GLN A 242 -2.99 20.11 1.26
N ILE A 243 -1.71 20.28 0.92
CA ILE A 243 -0.60 19.40 1.30
C ILE A 243 0.43 20.15 2.14
N THR A 244 1.16 19.41 2.99
CA THR A 244 2.29 19.97 3.75
C THR A 244 3.53 20.08 2.87
N ASP A 245 4.47 20.97 3.25
CA ASP A 245 5.86 20.78 2.87
C ASP A 245 6.41 19.46 3.45
N PRO A 246 7.55 18.96 2.95
CA PRO A 246 8.19 17.78 3.49
C PRO A 246 8.48 17.91 5.00
N ILE A 247 8.03 16.93 5.77
CA ILE A 247 8.27 16.82 7.21
C ILE A 247 9.31 15.74 7.41
N PHE A 248 10.44 16.07 8.03
CA PHE A 248 11.45 15.06 8.35
C PHE A 248 10.94 14.12 9.44
N THR A 249 11.06 12.81 9.19
CA THR A 249 10.74 11.73 10.12
C THR A 249 11.88 10.71 10.14
N PRO A 250 11.97 9.84 11.15
CA PRO A 250 12.98 8.78 11.17
C PRO A 250 12.88 7.78 10.00
N SER A 251 11.73 7.71 9.32
CA SER A 251 11.53 6.86 8.12
C SER A 251 11.85 7.57 6.81
N GLY A 252 12.05 8.90 6.83
CA GLY A 252 12.25 9.71 5.63
C GLY A 252 11.48 11.03 5.68
N TYR A 253 11.20 11.61 4.53
CA TYR A 253 10.42 12.83 4.40
C TYR A 253 8.96 12.51 4.10
N LEU A 254 8.07 13.09 4.89
CA LEU A 254 6.63 12.87 4.86
C LEU A 254 5.92 14.09 4.29
N ILE A 255 5.07 13.90 3.28
CA ILE A 255 4.09 14.87 2.80
C ILE A 255 2.72 14.36 3.19
N LEU A 256 1.91 15.21 3.84
CA LEU A 256 0.53 14.89 4.22
C LEU A 256 -0.45 15.73 3.39
N LYS A 257 -1.56 15.13 3.00
CA LYS A 257 -2.71 15.80 2.41
C LYS A 257 -3.90 15.71 3.36
N ILE A 258 -4.60 16.82 3.56
CA ILE A 258 -5.91 16.85 4.24
C ILE A 258 -6.97 16.54 3.19
N ASN A 259 -7.58 15.34 3.26
CA ASN A 259 -8.69 14.98 2.38
C ASN A 259 -10.02 15.51 2.91
N ASP A 260 -10.17 15.52 4.25
CA ASP A 260 -11.36 16.03 4.94
C ASP A 260 -11.01 16.39 6.39
N LEU A 261 -11.88 17.18 7.04
CA LEU A 261 -11.73 17.66 8.41
C LEU A 261 -13.09 17.64 9.10
N LYS A 262 -13.16 17.07 10.29
CA LYS A 262 -14.36 17.15 11.15
C LYS A 262 -14.01 17.49 12.58
N LEU A 263 -14.95 18.10 13.25
CA LEU A 263 -14.93 18.26 14.71
C LEU A 263 -15.64 17.07 15.33
N ILE A 264 -15.00 16.45 16.30
CA ILE A 264 -15.57 15.37 17.12
C ILE A 264 -15.65 15.81 18.56
N ASP A 265 -16.71 15.43 19.25
CA ASP A 265 -16.85 15.70 20.66
C ASP A 265 -15.79 14.95 21.46
N LYS A 266 -15.36 15.55 22.58
CA LYS A 266 -14.40 14.90 23.48
C LYS A 266 -15.00 13.60 24.00
N ASP A 267 -14.29 12.52 23.83
CA ASP A 267 -14.59 11.28 24.53
C ASP A 267 -14.12 11.47 25.99
N TYR A 268 -15.04 11.47 26.93
CA TYR A 268 -14.70 11.66 28.36
C TYR A 268 -14.11 10.41 29.00
N ASP A 269 -14.12 9.25 28.28
CA ASP A 269 -13.43 8.05 28.72
C ASP A 269 -11.91 8.18 28.50
N GLN A 270 -11.21 8.60 29.55
CA GLN A 270 -9.76 8.79 29.53
C GLN A 270 -9.00 7.47 29.30
N GLU A 271 -9.52 6.33 29.73
CA GLU A 271 -8.87 5.03 29.51
C GLU A 271 -8.95 4.65 28.05
N LYS A 272 -10.10 4.87 27.41
CA LYS A 272 -10.28 4.65 25.99
C LYS A 272 -9.38 5.58 25.16
N GLN A 273 -9.32 6.88 25.51
CA GLN A 273 -8.41 7.82 24.86
C GLN A 273 -6.95 7.37 24.98
N LEU A 274 -6.52 6.95 26.17
CA LEU A 274 -5.16 6.46 26.39
C LEU A 274 -4.88 5.21 25.56
N LYS A 275 -5.80 4.27 25.52
CA LYS A 275 -5.68 3.05 24.70
C LYS A 275 -5.56 3.39 23.20
N ASP A 276 -6.39 4.31 22.70
CA ASP A 276 -6.34 4.76 21.31
C ASP A 276 -4.98 5.40 20.98
N LEU A 277 -4.45 6.25 21.86
CA LEU A 277 -3.14 6.88 21.69
C LEU A 277 -2.00 5.87 21.71
N ILE A 278 -2.02 4.93 22.67
CA ILE A 278 -1.03 3.85 22.74
C ILE A 278 -1.05 3.02 21.45
N ASN A 279 -2.22 2.63 20.98
CA ASN A 279 -2.35 1.85 19.74
C ASN A 279 -1.83 2.65 18.53
N TYR A 280 -2.16 3.93 18.46
CA TYR A 280 -1.69 4.79 17.37
C TYR A 280 -0.16 4.90 17.37
N GLU A 281 0.47 5.24 18.50
CA GLU A 281 1.93 5.36 18.59
C GLU A 281 2.65 4.03 18.37
N THR A 282 2.06 2.92 18.86
CA THR A 282 2.58 1.57 18.60
C THR A 282 2.59 1.29 17.10
N ASN A 283 1.48 1.53 16.41
CA ASN A 283 1.39 1.30 14.97
C ASN A 283 2.34 2.21 14.18
N GLN A 284 2.50 3.47 14.58
CA GLN A 284 3.45 4.39 13.94
C GLN A 284 4.90 3.88 14.06
N GLN A 285 5.31 3.41 15.24
CA GLN A 285 6.64 2.86 15.43
C GLN A 285 6.83 1.54 14.67
N LEU A 286 5.83 0.65 14.65
CA LEU A 286 5.89 -0.59 13.88
C LEU A 286 5.97 -0.33 12.37
N ASN A 287 5.21 0.63 11.84
CA ASN A 287 5.31 1.05 10.44
C ASN A 287 6.70 1.60 10.10
N GLN A 288 7.29 2.37 11.02
CA GLN A 288 8.66 2.84 10.88
C GLN A 288 9.66 1.69 10.84
N PHE A 289 9.54 0.71 11.74
CA PHE A 289 10.37 -0.49 11.71
C PHE A 289 10.17 -1.30 10.44
N SER A 290 8.94 -1.45 9.97
CA SER A 290 8.61 -2.10 8.69
C SER A 290 9.36 -1.48 7.52
N ASN A 291 9.26 -0.16 7.37
CA ASN A 291 9.90 0.57 6.28
C ASN A 291 11.44 0.45 6.34
N ASN A 292 12.02 0.59 7.53
CA ASN A 292 13.47 0.47 7.72
C ASN A 292 13.95 -0.96 7.48
N TYR A 293 13.19 -1.96 7.96
CA TYR A 293 13.51 -3.36 7.75
C TYR A 293 13.41 -3.73 6.27
N PHE A 294 12.33 -3.34 5.60
CA PHE A 294 12.18 -3.54 4.16
C PHE A 294 13.34 -2.94 3.36
N LYS A 295 13.73 -1.70 3.66
CA LYS A 295 14.88 -1.04 3.02
C LYS A 295 16.17 -1.83 3.23
N LYS A 296 16.40 -2.34 4.45
CA LYS A 296 17.57 -3.16 4.79
C LYS A 296 17.59 -4.46 3.99
N ILE A 297 16.49 -5.23 4.01
CA ILE A 297 16.43 -6.54 3.36
C ILE A 297 16.47 -6.45 1.84
N LYS A 298 15.87 -5.40 1.24
CA LYS A 298 15.92 -5.19 -0.22
C LYS A 298 17.35 -5.18 -0.75
N ASN A 299 18.30 -4.64 0.01
CA ASN A 299 19.72 -4.59 -0.39
C ASN A 299 20.42 -5.96 -0.31
N ASN A 300 19.79 -6.96 0.31
CA ASN A 300 20.34 -8.32 0.40
C ASN A 300 19.92 -9.21 -0.77
N PHE A 301 18.98 -8.78 -1.61
CA PHE A 301 18.53 -9.49 -2.78
C PHE A 301 19.28 -9.02 -4.03
N ILE A 302 19.65 -9.98 -4.90
CA ILE A 302 20.17 -9.67 -6.22
C ILE A 302 18.99 -9.45 -7.15
N ILE A 303 18.79 -8.19 -7.54
CA ILE A 303 17.67 -7.77 -8.38
C ILE A 303 18.21 -7.40 -9.76
N ASN A 304 17.83 -8.16 -10.77
CA ASN A 304 18.19 -7.92 -12.17
C ASN A 304 16.93 -7.61 -12.97
N GLU A 305 16.86 -6.41 -13.55
CA GLU A 305 15.84 -6.06 -14.54
C GLU A 305 16.32 -6.55 -15.92
N ILE A 306 15.46 -7.33 -16.57
CA ILE A 306 15.72 -7.87 -17.92
C ILE A 306 15.00 -6.92 -18.89
N GLN A 307 15.77 -6.37 -19.83
CA GLN A 307 15.26 -5.42 -20.85
C GLN A 307 14.66 -6.16 -22.03
#